data_b78e8b3afafe5e82212d8cfa6eaeaeee
#
_entry.id   b78e8b3afafe5e82212d8cfa6eaeaeee
#
_cell.length_a   1.000
_cell.length_b   1.000
_cell.length_c   1.000
_cell.angle_alpha   90.00
_cell.angle_beta   90.00
_cell.angle_gamma   90.00
#
_symmetry.space_group_name_H-M   'P 1'
#
loop_
_entity.id
_entity.type
_entity.pdbx_description
1 polymer ?
#
loop_
_entity_poly.entity_id
_entity_poly.type
_entity_poly.pdbx_seq_one_letter_code
_entity_poly.pdbx_strand_id
1 'polypeptide(L)' 'MEDVAAPSTGAYRVRQFVERHKGEGWTEPAVRWLIFQGTSNGLEAAGAVMRVGRRVFVDEAKFYGWLRSNQQRAA' A
#
# COMPACT_ATOMS: atom_id res chain seq x y z
N MET A 1 22.41 -9.09 -6.09
CA MET A 1 22.05 -8.83 -5.85
C MET A 1 21.37 -8.45 -5.66
N GLU A 2 21.18 -8.43 -5.64
CA GLU A 2 20.62 -8.17 -5.50
C GLU A 2 19.95 -7.38 -5.50
N ASP A 3 19.89 -7.05 -5.78
CA ASP A 3 19.39 -6.25 -5.65
C ASP A 3 18.48 -5.89 -5.63
N VAL A 4 18.69 -5.78 -6.40
CA VAL A 4 17.61 -5.53 -6.34
C VAL A 4 16.76 -5.66 -5.29
N ALA A 5 16.71 -5.57 -4.93
CA ALA A 5 16.46 -5.53 -3.54
C ALA A 5 15.11 -5.04 -3.14
N ALA A 6 14.62 -4.03 -3.75
CA ALA A 6 13.31 -3.47 -3.40
C ALA A 6 12.22 -4.52 -3.37
N PRO A 7 12.14 -5.40 -4.35
CA PRO A 7 11.08 -6.41 -4.33
C PRO A 7 11.12 -7.31 -3.11
N SER A 8 12.29 -7.52 -2.56
CA SER A 8 12.41 -8.43 -1.44
C SER A 8 11.78 -7.88 -0.16
N THR A 9 11.58 -6.58 -0.09
CA THR A 9 10.96 -5.97 1.07
C THR A 9 9.44 -5.93 0.99
N GLY A 10 8.89 -6.05 -0.22
CA GLY A 10 7.46 -5.93 -0.40
C GLY A 10 6.95 -4.50 -0.25
N ALA A 11 7.85 -3.53 -0.22
CA ALA A 11 7.48 -2.13 -0.05
C ALA A 11 7.77 -1.38 -1.33
N TYR A 12 6.79 -0.63 -1.80
CA TYR A 12 6.88 0.06 -3.09
C TYR A 12 6.42 1.51 -2.96
N ARG A 13 7.03 2.38 -3.76
CA ARG A 13 6.50 3.72 -3.90
C ARG A 13 5.11 3.62 -4.51
N VAL A 14 4.28 4.64 -4.27
CA VAL A 14 2.89 4.59 -4.73
C VAL A 14 2.80 4.28 -6.22
N ARG A 15 3.60 4.96 -7.03
CA ARG A 15 3.57 4.72 -8.48
C ARG A 15 3.94 3.29 -8.81
N GLN A 16 4.96 2.76 -8.16
CA GLN A 16 5.38 1.38 -8.40
C GLN A 16 4.33 0.38 -7.97
N PHE A 17 3.70 0.65 -6.84
CA PHE A 17 2.63 -0.21 -6.35
C PHE A 17 1.48 -0.27 -7.37
N VAL A 18 1.10 0.90 -7.87
CA VAL A 18 0.02 0.98 -8.85
C VAL A 18 0.39 0.24 -10.13
N GLU A 19 1.64 0.37 -10.59
CA GLU A 19 2.07 -0.33 -11.79
C GLU A 19 2.02 -1.84 -11.60
N ARG A 20 2.41 -2.32 -10.44
CA ARG A 20 2.37 -3.75 -10.15
C ARG A 20 0.94 -4.30 -10.16
N HIS A 21 0.00 -3.47 -9.75
CA HIS A 21 -1.40 -3.92 -9.57
C HIS A 21 -2.34 -3.27 -10.55
N LYS A 22 -1.81 -2.89 -11.69
CA LYS A 22 -2.58 -2.21 -12.71
C LYS A 22 -3.74 -3.06 -13.20
N GLY A 23 -3.50 -4.36 -13.34
CA GLY A 23 -4.54 -5.27 -13.79
C GLY A 23 -5.68 -5.43 -12.78
N GLU A 24 -5.47 -4.99 -11.55
CA GLU A 24 -6.50 -5.08 -10.51
C GLU A 24 -7.31 -3.79 -10.39
N GLY A 25 -7.03 -2.83 -11.24
CA GLY A 25 -7.82 -1.61 -11.28
C GLY A 25 -7.36 -0.49 -10.38
N TRP A 26 -6.23 -0.65 -9.70
CA TRP A 26 -5.72 0.42 -8.85
C TRP A 26 -5.17 1.55 -9.69
N THR A 27 -5.45 2.78 -9.26
CA THR A 27 -4.90 3.97 -9.86
C THR A 27 -4.15 4.76 -8.80
N GLU A 28 -3.26 5.62 -9.25
CA GLU A 28 -2.49 6.42 -8.32
C GLU A 28 -3.38 7.32 -7.45
N PRO A 29 -4.36 8.03 -8.02
CA PRO A 29 -5.26 8.83 -7.19
C PRO A 29 -6.02 8.01 -6.14
N ALA A 30 -6.45 6.82 -6.50
CA ALA A 30 -7.19 5.97 -5.56
C ALA A 30 -6.31 5.55 -4.40
N VAL A 31 -5.08 5.13 -4.69
CA VAL A 31 -4.16 4.71 -3.63
C VAL A 31 -3.78 5.90 -2.76
N ARG A 32 -3.52 7.05 -3.36
CA ARG A 32 -3.17 8.23 -2.60
C ARG A 32 -4.31 8.69 -1.70
N TRP A 33 -5.53 8.54 -2.17
CA TRP A 33 -6.70 8.85 -1.34
C TRP A 33 -6.75 7.95 -0.10
N LEU A 34 -6.52 6.65 -0.29
CA LEU A 34 -6.49 5.72 0.84
C LEU A 34 -5.40 6.07 1.84
N ILE A 35 -4.23 6.47 1.35
CA ILE A 35 -3.13 6.87 2.21
C ILE A 35 -3.49 8.15 2.97
N PHE A 36 -4.11 9.09 2.28
CA PHE A 36 -4.53 10.35 2.90
C PHE A 36 -5.51 10.08 4.05
N GLN A 37 -6.39 9.11 3.88
CA GLN A 37 -7.36 8.72 4.90
C GLN A 37 -6.79 7.66 5.85
N GLY A 38 -5.50 7.41 5.80
CA GLY A 38 -4.89 6.26 6.46
C GLY A 38 -5.12 6.15 7.95
N THR A 39 -5.20 7.29 8.66
CA THR A 39 -5.44 7.25 10.09
C THR A 39 -6.87 6.88 10.43
N SER A 40 -7.82 7.25 9.60
CA SER A 40 -9.22 6.99 9.89
C SER A 40 -9.70 5.66 9.31
N ASN A 41 -9.06 5.17 8.24
CA ASN A 41 -9.52 3.92 7.65
C ASN A 41 -8.74 2.68 8.12
N GLY A 42 -7.77 2.89 9.01
CA GLY A 42 -7.00 1.78 9.56
C GLY A 42 -5.79 1.36 8.75
N LEU A 43 -5.54 2.00 7.62
CA LEU A 43 -4.43 1.61 6.76
C LEU A 43 -3.09 1.83 7.45
N GLU A 44 -2.93 2.94 8.15
CA GLU A 44 -1.69 3.21 8.87
C GLU A 44 -1.53 2.28 10.08
N ALA A 45 -2.62 2.01 10.77
CA ALA A 45 -2.57 1.10 11.91
C ALA A 45 -2.19 -0.31 11.47
N ALA A 46 -2.52 -0.68 10.26
CA ALA A 46 -2.15 -1.98 9.72
C ALA A 46 -0.68 -2.05 9.34
N GLY A 47 0.02 -0.91 9.33
CA GLY A 47 1.42 -0.87 8.94
C GLY A 47 1.64 -0.89 7.45
N ALA A 48 0.60 -0.61 6.68
CA ALA A 48 0.69 -0.68 5.23
C ALA A 48 1.35 0.54 4.61
N VAL A 49 1.46 1.63 5.37
CA VAL A 49 2.05 2.87 4.88
C VAL A 49 3.32 3.15 5.66
N MET A 50 4.42 3.34 4.95
CA MET A 50 5.69 3.69 5.57
C MET A 50 6.15 5.01 5.01
N ARG A 51 6.57 5.90 5.89
CA ARG A 51 7.06 7.20 5.49
C ARG A 51 8.53 7.33 5.86
N VAL A 52 9.34 7.69 4.88
CA VAL A 52 10.76 7.92 5.08
C VAL A 52 11.07 9.29 4.51
N GLY A 53 11.22 10.27 5.38
CA GLY A 53 11.35 11.64 4.94
C GLY A 53 10.08 12.04 4.20
N ARG A 54 10.24 12.43 2.94
CA ARG A 54 9.10 12.83 2.11
C ARG A 54 8.57 11.70 1.26
N ARG A 55 9.20 10.53 1.36
CA ARG A 55 8.81 9.41 0.52
C ARG A 55 7.80 8.54 1.23
N VAL A 56 6.84 8.09 0.48
CA VAL A 56 5.78 7.22 1.00
C VAL A 56 5.89 5.88 0.31
N PHE A 57 5.90 4.82 1.10
CA PHE A 57 5.96 3.46 0.60
C PHE A 57 4.72 2.70 1.04
N VAL A 58 4.28 1.79 0.20
CA VAL A 58 3.15 0.92 0.52
C VAL A 58 3.68 -0.50 0.69
N ASP A 59 3.36 -1.09 1.84
CA ASP A 59 3.71 -2.48 2.08
C ASP A 59 2.62 -3.34 1.47
N GLU A 60 3.00 -4.10 0.45
CA GLU A 60 2.04 -4.84 -0.36
C GLU A 60 1.25 -5.86 0.46
N ALA A 61 1.94 -6.66 1.25
CA ALA A 61 1.27 -7.70 2.03
C ALA A 61 0.32 -7.11 3.06
N LYS A 62 0.77 -6.07 3.74
CA LYS A 62 -0.06 -5.45 4.77
C LYS A 62 -1.22 -4.68 4.18
N PHE A 63 -1.02 -4.09 2.99
CA PHE A 63 -2.10 -3.40 2.29
C PHE A 63 -3.22 -4.38 1.98
N TYR A 64 -2.89 -5.53 1.43
CA TYR A 64 -3.90 -6.53 1.09
C TYR A 64 -4.48 -7.20 2.31
N GLY A 65 -3.70 -7.35 3.37
CA GLY A 65 -4.24 -7.82 4.64
C GLY A 65 -5.28 -6.87 5.19
N TRP A 66 -5.00 -5.58 5.14
CA TRP A 66 -5.94 -4.56 5.57
C TRP A 66 -7.20 -4.59 4.70
N LEU A 67 -7.02 -4.73 3.40
CA LEU A 67 -8.14 -4.74 2.47
C LEU A 67 -9.08 -5.90 2.76
N ARG A 68 -8.54 -7.09 3.00
CA ARG A 68 -9.36 -8.25 3.34
C ARG A 68 -10.11 -8.05 4.65
N SER A 69 -9.44 -7.49 5.65
CA SER A 69 -10.08 -7.20 6.93
C SER A 69 -11.23 -6.24 6.78
N ASN A 70 -11.05 -5.21 5.97
CA ASN A 70 -12.10 -4.24 5.73
C ASN A 70 -13.30 -4.87 5.05
N GLN A 71 -13.06 -5.75 4.11
CA GLN A 71 -14.15 -6.42 3.42
C GLN A 71 -14.93 -7.32 4.36
N GLN A 72 -14.22 -8.03 5.22
CA GLN A 72 -14.88 -8.90 6.19
C GLN A 72 -15.73 -8.09 7.15
N ARG A 73 -15.25 -6.94 7.55
CA ARG A 73 -16.00 -6.07 8.46
C ARG A 73 -17.23 -5.47 7.79
N ALA A 74 -17.13 -5.20 6.51
CA ALA A 74 -18.24 -4.64 5.76
C ALA A 74 -19.33 -5.67 5.52
N ALA A 75 -18.95 -6.92 5.49
CA ALA A 75 -19.94 -7.97 5.32
C ALA A 75 -20.74 -8.18 6.59
#